data_5bf54c76793fc63bdff3a842e271175b
#
_entry.id   5bf54c76793fc63bdff3a842e271175b
#
_cell.length_a   1.000
_cell.length_b   1.000
_cell.length_c   1.000
_cell.angle_alpha   90.00
_cell.angle_beta   90.00
_cell.angle_gamma   90.00
#
_symmetry.space_group_name_H-M   'P 1'
#
loop_
_entity.id
_entity.type
_entity.pdbx_description
1 polymer ?
#
loop_
_entity_poly.entity_id
_entity_poly.type
_entity_poly.pdbx_seq_one_letter_code
_entity_poly.pdbx_strand_id
1 'polypeptide(L)'
;MKTQTMRYVLLKWVDILRIEGGGVPLQPVLLFLKTVSLSLAIAVCGATGSLAAGQPSAVPAWLLGHIGGGEGQIAQVVLQRARALYLRKVSEGVVKNPCYFAMDATRPNDLSHGRLGKRFYIICEADQSFRAISAGHGSGRDLKGVADFSNGRECAKNFSNAMDSYLTAGGAYVTRETKTSFKGYYRVSTKQDAVLIRSFIQFDGEGETANARQRLIGGHAAIALKGICLRKDPRSPYANQNGYVPFGNLVDYSGGRSDGCTSWSPSDAAQIMPLLKDDPTTVYIYPESHDIEAVAQAVAARRSPSRIGLYWNALCLKQIGAPKFWPKEVLEPILARYHKDPEPSASAWSPPICKP
;
A
#
# COMPACT_ATOMS: atom_id res chain seq x y z
N MET A 1 42.88 -0.54 -23.89
CA MET A 1 43.58 0.74 -23.59
C MET A 1 42.60 1.71 -22.94
N LYS A 2 43.02 2.21 -21.78
CA LYS A 2 42.51 3.33 -20.97
C LYS A 2 41.24 3.10 -20.13
N THR A 3 41.48 2.60 -18.97
CA THR A 3 40.84 2.82 -17.66
C THR A 3 40.71 4.32 -17.34
N GLN A 4 39.55 4.73 -16.81
CA GLN A 4 39.47 5.94 -16.01
C GLN A 4 38.60 5.69 -14.76
N THR A 5 39.32 5.63 -13.68
CA THR A 5 38.89 5.59 -12.28
C THR A 5 38.45 7.01 -11.87
N MET A 6 37.29 7.17 -11.31
CA MET A 6 36.89 8.44 -10.69
C MET A 6 36.78 8.27 -9.18
N ARG A 7 37.66 8.99 -8.49
CA ARG A 7 37.91 8.99 -7.05
C ARG A 7 36.84 9.81 -6.30
N TYR A 8 36.43 9.26 -5.17
CA TYR A 8 35.70 9.95 -4.12
C TYR A 8 36.51 11.07 -3.49
N VAL A 9 35.88 12.23 -3.29
CA VAL A 9 36.40 13.32 -2.44
C VAL A 9 35.50 13.41 -1.20
N LEU A 10 36.07 12.94 -0.09
CA LEU A 10 35.59 13.24 1.28
C LEU A 10 36.12 14.65 1.63
N LEU A 11 35.29 15.54 2.12
CA LEU A 11 35.69 16.74 2.82
C LEU A 11 35.09 16.75 4.23
N LYS A 12 36.02 16.56 5.17
CA LYS A 12 35.89 16.85 6.59
C LYS A 12 35.75 18.37 6.77
N TRP A 13 34.85 18.77 7.66
CA TRP A 13 34.97 20.01 8.41
C TRP A 13 34.83 19.68 9.89
N VAL A 14 35.93 19.82 10.60
CA VAL A 14 36.07 19.85 12.05
C VAL A 14 36.87 21.11 12.39
N ASP A 15 36.45 21.72 13.47
CA ASP A 15 37.13 22.73 14.30
C ASP A 15 37.26 24.18 13.76
N ILE A 16 36.76 25.09 14.57
CA ILE A 16 37.49 26.10 15.36
C ILE A 16 36.45 27.12 15.89
N LEU A 17 36.24 27.20 17.20
CA LEU A 17 36.47 28.40 17.97
C LEU A 17 36.19 28.18 19.47
N ARG A 18 37.30 28.07 20.18
CA ARG A 18 37.41 28.18 21.61
C ARG A 18 37.85 29.64 21.85
N ILE A 19 37.11 30.43 22.64
CA ILE A 19 37.62 31.62 23.29
C ILE A 19 37.22 31.60 24.75
N GLU A 20 38.22 31.72 25.55
CA GLU A 20 38.27 31.79 27.02
C GLU A 20 37.81 33.13 27.57
N GLY A 21 37.38 33.10 28.81
CA GLY A 21 37.86 34.05 29.81
C GLY A 21 36.87 35.07 30.32
N GLY A 22 36.68 35.08 31.63
CA GLY A 22 36.33 36.25 32.38
C GLY A 22 35.17 36.07 33.34
N GLY A 23 35.50 35.74 34.57
CA GLY A 23 34.55 35.56 35.66
C GLY A 23 34.38 36.77 36.54
N VAL A 24 33.42 36.62 37.47
CA VAL A 24 33.29 37.21 38.82
C VAL A 24 32.57 38.59 38.94
N PRO A 25 31.93 38.90 40.08
CA PRO A 25 30.89 38.25 40.88
C PRO A 25 29.68 39.11 41.33
N LEU A 26 28.72 38.44 41.87
CA LEU A 26 27.87 38.70 43.06
C LEU A 26 27.38 40.09 43.47
N GLN A 27 26.09 40.12 43.57
CA GLN A 27 25.19 40.55 44.67
C GLN A 27 24.58 41.96 44.65
N PRO A 28 23.63 42.21 45.58
CA PRO A 28 22.22 42.43 45.21
C PRO A 28 21.75 43.80 45.69
N VAL A 29 20.70 44.33 45.08
CA VAL A 29 19.96 45.41 45.69
C VAL A 29 18.46 45.19 45.57
N LEU A 30 17.88 44.90 46.71
CA LEU A 30 16.49 45.14 47.03
C LEU A 30 16.19 46.64 47.02
N LEU A 31 15.08 47.12 46.57
CA LEU A 31 14.07 47.87 47.38
C LEU A 31 13.09 48.66 46.51
N PHE A 32 11.80 48.51 46.87
CA PHE A 32 10.71 49.50 46.94
C PHE A 32 10.15 50.11 45.66
N LEU A 33 8.97 50.10 45.43
CA LEU A 33 7.66 50.34 46.02
C LEU A 33 6.68 50.98 45.03
N LYS A 34 5.47 50.50 45.11
CA LYS A 34 4.19 51.18 44.95
C LYS A 34 3.65 51.57 43.58
N THR A 35 2.62 50.79 43.24
CA THR A 35 1.27 51.26 42.86
C THR A 35 1.12 52.48 41.96
N VAL A 36 0.67 52.25 40.73
CA VAL A 36 -0.44 53.02 40.16
C VAL A 36 -1.22 52.09 39.25
N SER A 37 -2.45 51.83 39.68
CA SER A 37 -3.48 51.17 38.85
C SER A 37 -3.92 52.13 37.77
N LEU A 38 -3.72 51.76 36.52
CA LEU A 38 -4.45 52.39 35.43
C LEU A 38 -4.99 51.29 34.52
N SER A 39 -6.27 50.98 34.71
CA SER A 39 -7.05 50.07 33.89
C SER A 39 -7.22 50.67 32.51
N LEU A 40 -6.46 50.17 31.53
CA LEU A 40 -6.75 50.40 30.12
C LEU A 40 -7.25 49.09 29.54
N ALA A 41 -8.57 48.95 29.49
CA ALA A 41 -9.23 47.87 28.79
C ALA A 41 -9.02 48.03 27.27
N ILE A 42 -7.98 47.42 26.72
CA ILE A 42 -7.84 47.24 25.29
C ILE A 42 -8.59 45.96 24.95
N ALA A 43 -9.80 46.10 24.40
CA ALA A 43 -10.52 45.05 23.74
C ALA A 43 -9.75 44.66 22.46
N VAL A 44 -8.78 43.76 22.62
CA VAL A 44 -8.22 43.02 21.46
C VAL A 44 -9.26 42.01 21.05
N CYS A 45 -10.06 42.38 20.06
CA CYS A 45 -10.77 41.41 19.24
C CYS A 45 -9.72 40.53 18.53
N GLY A 46 -9.20 39.56 19.27
CA GLY A 46 -8.48 38.45 18.70
C GLY A 46 -9.46 37.65 17.85
N ALA A 47 -9.47 37.92 16.54
CA ALA A 47 -9.97 36.95 15.58
C ALA A 47 -9.08 35.71 15.69
N THR A 48 -9.39 34.84 16.65
CA THR A 48 -8.95 33.46 16.60
C THR A 48 -9.61 32.88 15.39
N GLY A 49 -8.93 32.93 14.25
CA GLY A 49 -9.24 32.10 13.13
C GLY A 49 -9.16 30.65 13.64
N SER A 50 -10.27 30.13 14.12
CA SER A 50 -10.48 28.70 14.17
C SER A 50 -10.19 28.20 12.77
N LEU A 51 -9.01 27.56 12.59
CA LEU A 51 -8.85 26.60 11.53
C LEU A 51 -9.97 25.60 11.75
N ALA A 52 -11.09 25.81 11.08
CA ALA A 52 -12.16 24.85 11.00
C ALA A 52 -11.50 23.58 10.48
N ALA A 53 -11.19 22.67 11.39
CA ALA A 53 -10.97 21.29 11.05
C ALA A 53 -12.21 20.91 10.24
N GLY A 54 -12.04 20.77 8.92
CA GLY A 54 -13.14 20.57 7.98
C GLY A 54 -14.00 19.45 8.53
N GLN A 55 -15.27 19.75 8.80
CA GLN A 55 -16.20 18.70 9.17
C GLN A 55 -16.09 17.61 8.12
N PRO A 56 -16.00 16.33 8.51
CA PRO A 56 -15.96 15.25 7.54
C PRO A 56 -17.17 15.45 6.63
N SER A 57 -16.93 15.74 5.35
CA SER A 57 -17.99 16.05 4.40
C SER A 57 -19.02 14.92 4.45
N ALA A 58 -20.26 15.27 4.74
CA ALA A 58 -21.33 14.29 4.90
C ALA A 58 -21.33 13.32 3.71
N VAL A 59 -21.50 12.04 3.98
CA VAL A 59 -21.59 11.03 2.93
C VAL A 59 -22.78 11.37 2.03
N PRO A 60 -22.62 11.47 0.71
CA PRO A 60 -23.73 11.75 -0.19
C PRO A 60 -24.86 10.73 -0.06
N ALA A 61 -26.11 11.17 -0.21
CA ALA A 61 -27.29 10.34 -0.01
C ALA A 61 -27.27 9.07 -0.89
N TRP A 62 -26.79 9.18 -2.12
CA TRP A 62 -26.71 8.06 -3.07
C TRP A 62 -25.76 6.94 -2.61
N LEU A 63 -24.78 7.24 -1.76
CA LEU A 63 -23.85 6.25 -1.20
C LEU A 63 -24.39 5.53 0.03
N LEU A 64 -25.44 6.04 0.69
CA LEU A 64 -25.92 5.48 1.94
C LEU A 64 -26.37 4.02 1.81
N GLY A 65 -26.99 3.65 0.70
CA GLY A 65 -27.40 2.27 0.41
C GLY A 65 -26.25 1.28 0.22
N HIS A 66 -25.04 1.78 -0.03
CA HIS A 66 -23.84 0.97 -0.23
C HIS A 66 -23.02 0.77 1.05
N ILE A 67 -23.39 1.46 2.15
CA ILE A 67 -22.69 1.34 3.44
C ILE A 67 -23.20 0.13 4.21
N GLY A 68 -22.30 -0.69 4.72
CA GLY A 68 -22.68 -1.80 5.60
C GLY A 68 -21.64 -2.92 5.70
N GLY A 69 -22.07 -4.01 6.32
CA GLY A 69 -21.28 -5.23 6.52
C GLY A 69 -21.53 -6.33 5.50
N GLY A 70 -22.55 -6.19 4.65
CA GLY A 70 -22.94 -7.19 3.66
C GLY A 70 -21.93 -7.31 2.51
N GLU A 71 -22.09 -8.38 1.73
CA GLU A 71 -21.24 -8.61 0.57
C GLU A 71 -21.42 -7.49 -0.48
N GLY A 72 -20.32 -6.91 -0.91
CA GLY A 72 -20.33 -5.77 -1.84
C GLY A 72 -20.62 -4.42 -1.21
N GLN A 73 -20.98 -4.34 0.08
CA GLN A 73 -21.10 -3.07 0.80
C GLN A 73 -19.75 -2.62 1.34
N ILE A 74 -19.56 -1.31 1.48
CA ILE A 74 -18.35 -0.69 2.05
C ILE A 74 -18.58 -0.31 3.51
N ALA A 75 -17.61 -0.57 4.38
CA ALA A 75 -17.68 -0.09 5.75
C ALA A 75 -17.62 1.45 5.82
N GLN A 76 -18.40 2.05 6.69
CA GLN A 76 -18.51 3.52 6.79
C GLN A 76 -17.14 4.19 6.97
N VAL A 77 -16.29 3.68 7.85
CA VAL A 77 -14.94 4.24 8.08
C VAL A 77 -14.06 4.19 6.85
N VAL A 78 -14.16 3.11 6.07
CA VAL A 78 -13.38 2.94 4.83
C VAL A 78 -13.82 3.96 3.79
N LEU A 79 -15.15 4.11 3.60
CA LEU A 79 -15.72 5.10 2.69
C LEU A 79 -15.35 6.54 3.09
N GLN A 80 -15.50 6.88 4.36
CA GLN A 80 -15.21 8.22 4.88
C GLN A 80 -13.76 8.60 4.65
N ARG A 81 -12.82 7.71 4.96
CA ARG A 81 -11.38 7.98 4.77
C ARG A 81 -11.00 8.03 3.29
N ALA A 82 -11.53 7.13 2.47
CA ALA A 82 -11.28 7.15 1.02
C ALA A 82 -11.79 8.44 0.39
N ARG A 83 -13.01 8.86 0.75
CA ARG A 83 -13.62 10.09 0.23
C ARG A 83 -12.88 11.34 0.73
N ALA A 84 -12.48 11.38 2.00
CA ALA A 84 -11.68 12.47 2.55
C ALA A 84 -10.34 12.62 1.82
N LEU A 85 -9.64 11.50 1.55
CA LEU A 85 -8.42 11.51 0.75
C LEU A 85 -8.68 12.05 -0.66
N TYR A 86 -9.72 11.57 -1.33
CA TYR A 86 -10.07 12.01 -2.68
C TYR A 86 -10.35 13.51 -2.74
N LEU A 87 -11.24 14.02 -1.88
CA LEU A 87 -11.60 15.43 -1.86
C LEU A 87 -10.39 16.33 -1.54
N ARG A 88 -9.52 15.90 -0.63
CA ARG A 88 -8.26 16.58 -0.35
C ARG A 88 -7.37 16.64 -1.60
N LYS A 89 -7.19 15.53 -2.31
CA LYS A 89 -6.34 15.49 -3.51
C LYS A 89 -6.93 16.26 -4.69
N VAL A 90 -8.24 16.33 -4.79
CA VAL A 90 -8.93 17.22 -5.75
C VAL A 90 -8.69 18.69 -5.38
N SER A 91 -8.85 19.06 -4.13
CA SER A 91 -8.61 20.45 -3.67
C SER A 91 -7.14 20.88 -3.80
N GLU A 92 -6.20 19.95 -3.70
CA GLU A 92 -4.77 20.17 -3.95
C GLU A 92 -4.43 20.25 -5.47
N GLY A 93 -5.40 19.97 -6.35
CA GLY A 93 -5.19 19.93 -7.80
C GLY A 93 -4.36 18.72 -8.29
N VAL A 94 -4.11 17.74 -7.42
CA VAL A 94 -3.33 16.53 -7.74
C VAL A 94 -4.15 15.52 -8.53
N VAL A 95 -5.46 15.49 -8.31
CA VAL A 95 -6.41 14.55 -8.90
C VAL A 95 -7.53 15.33 -9.60
N LYS A 96 -7.87 14.91 -10.81
CA LYS A 96 -9.01 15.42 -11.60
C LYS A 96 -9.99 14.31 -11.99
N ASN A 97 -9.57 13.06 -11.89
CA ASN A 97 -10.37 11.89 -12.19
C ASN A 97 -11.68 11.93 -11.37
N PRO A 98 -12.85 11.73 -11.99
CA PRO A 98 -14.13 11.75 -11.29
C PRO A 98 -14.35 10.54 -10.38
N CYS A 99 -13.52 9.52 -10.48
CA CYS A 99 -13.58 8.30 -9.69
C CYS A 99 -12.44 8.22 -8.67
N TYR A 100 -12.69 7.56 -7.57
CA TYR A 100 -11.66 7.17 -6.59
C TYR A 100 -11.89 5.74 -6.11
N PHE A 101 -10.88 5.17 -5.48
CA PHE A 101 -10.90 3.77 -5.07
C PHE A 101 -10.67 3.60 -3.58
N ALA A 102 -11.30 2.56 -3.04
CA ALA A 102 -11.06 2.10 -1.68
C ALA A 102 -10.87 0.59 -1.65
N MET A 103 -10.07 0.10 -0.72
CA MET A 103 -9.94 -1.32 -0.42
C MET A 103 -10.12 -1.55 1.08
N ASP A 104 -10.99 -2.49 1.43
CA ASP A 104 -11.10 -3.00 2.79
C ASP A 104 -10.34 -4.33 2.91
N ALA A 105 -9.06 -4.26 3.27
CA ALA A 105 -8.22 -5.43 3.38
C ALA A 105 -8.57 -6.32 4.59
N THR A 106 -9.48 -5.88 5.46
CA THR A 106 -10.00 -6.72 6.56
C THR A 106 -11.07 -7.71 6.12
N ARG A 107 -11.67 -7.50 4.92
CA ARG A 107 -12.71 -8.39 4.38
C ARG A 107 -12.09 -9.61 3.72
N PRO A 108 -12.83 -10.71 3.61
CA PRO A 108 -12.36 -11.90 2.92
C PRO A 108 -12.09 -11.60 1.43
N ASN A 109 -11.00 -12.14 0.93
CA ASN A 109 -10.60 -12.09 -0.47
C ASN A 109 -11.16 -13.29 -1.26
N ASP A 110 -11.19 -14.44 -0.62
CA ASP A 110 -11.77 -15.69 -1.12
C ASP A 110 -12.85 -16.17 -0.13
N LEU A 111 -14.08 -16.33 -0.60
CA LEU A 111 -15.22 -16.78 0.18
C LEU A 111 -15.37 -18.31 0.20
N SER A 112 -14.29 -19.03 -0.13
CA SER A 112 -14.30 -20.49 -0.36
C SER A 112 -15.05 -20.93 -1.64
N HIS A 113 -14.77 -22.14 -2.12
CA HIS A 113 -15.36 -22.71 -3.34
C HIS A 113 -15.23 -21.84 -4.59
N GLY A 114 -14.17 -21.02 -4.71
CA GLY A 114 -13.90 -20.17 -5.87
C GLY A 114 -14.75 -18.92 -5.96
N ARG A 115 -15.57 -18.60 -4.95
CA ARG A 115 -16.26 -17.31 -4.87
C ARG A 115 -15.31 -16.23 -4.41
N LEU A 116 -15.27 -15.13 -5.17
CA LEU A 116 -14.42 -13.99 -4.85
C LEU A 116 -15.13 -13.03 -3.89
N GLY A 117 -14.45 -12.66 -2.81
CA GLY A 117 -14.92 -11.64 -1.88
C GLY A 117 -14.80 -10.25 -2.50
N LYS A 118 -15.85 -9.44 -2.36
CA LYS A 118 -15.91 -8.07 -2.87
C LYS A 118 -15.42 -7.09 -1.81
N ARG A 119 -14.24 -6.54 -1.99
CA ARG A 119 -13.59 -5.68 -0.99
C ARG A 119 -12.80 -4.51 -1.57
N PHE A 120 -12.80 -4.38 -2.89
CA PHE A 120 -12.27 -3.22 -3.59
C PHE A 120 -13.43 -2.48 -4.24
N TYR A 121 -13.47 -1.17 -4.03
CA TYR A 121 -14.59 -0.32 -4.38
C TYR A 121 -14.16 0.73 -5.37
N ILE A 122 -14.93 0.89 -6.42
CA ILE A 122 -14.81 1.93 -7.45
C ILE A 122 -15.98 2.88 -7.23
N ILE A 123 -15.68 4.13 -6.96
CA ILE A 123 -16.66 5.15 -6.58
C ILE A 123 -16.46 6.33 -7.48
N CYS A 124 -17.47 6.67 -8.29
CA CYS A 124 -17.42 7.78 -9.23
C CYS A 124 -18.46 8.82 -8.84
N GLU A 125 -18.02 10.02 -8.45
CA GLU A 125 -18.91 11.09 -7.95
C GLU A 125 -19.76 11.70 -9.09
N ALA A 126 -19.22 11.78 -10.32
CA ALA A 126 -19.89 12.46 -11.41
C ALA A 126 -21.15 11.74 -11.91
N ASP A 127 -21.11 10.42 -12.00
CA ASP A 127 -22.21 9.58 -12.46
C ASP A 127 -22.93 8.84 -11.32
N GLN A 128 -22.52 9.11 -10.07
CA GLN A 128 -23.03 8.48 -8.85
C GLN A 128 -22.97 6.94 -8.90
N SER A 129 -21.92 6.40 -9.49
CA SER A 129 -21.77 4.96 -9.61
C SER A 129 -20.90 4.38 -8.47
N PHE A 130 -21.30 3.20 -8.01
CA PHE A 130 -20.60 2.42 -7.02
C PHE A 130 -20.49 0.98 -7.49
N ARG A 131 -19.28 0.44 -7.50
CA ARG A 131 -19.05 -0.96 -7.84
C ARG A 131 -18.08 -1.60 -6.85
N ALA A 132 -18.42 -2.79 -6.38
CA ALA A 132 -17.57 -3.60 -5.52
C ALA A 132 -17.05 -4.82 -6.29
N ILE A 133 -15.75 -5.06 -6.24
CA ILE A 133 -15.06 -6.15 -6.91
C ILE A 133 -14.12 -6.87 -5.96
N SER A 134 -13.56 -7.98 -6.43
CA SER A 134 -12.52 -8.72 -5.72
C SER A 134 -11.16 -8.02 -5.86
N ALA A 135 -10.34 -8.14 -4.82
CA ALA A 135 -8.92 -7.74 -4.89
C ALA A 135 -8.05 -8.63 -4.00
N GLY A 136 -6.91 -9.04 -4.52
CA GLY A 136 -5.88 -9.74 -3.76
C GLY A 136 -5.19 -8.83 -2.74
N HIS A 137 -4.55 -9.46 -1.75
CA HIS A 137 -3.72 -8.80 -0.75
C HIS A 137 -2.32 -9.43 -0.71
N GLY A 138 -1.41 -8.80 0.01
CA GLY A 138 -0.04 -9.28 0.16
C GLY A 138 0.03 -10.64 0.85
N SER A 139 0.81 -11.54 0.27
CA SER A 139 0.99 -12.90 0.77
C SER A 139 1.78 -12.97 2.06
N GLY A 140 2.66 -11.98 2.31
CA GLY A 140 3.68 -12.13 3.32
C GLY A 140 4.62 -13.29 3.04
N ARG A 141 5.39 -13.67 4.05
CA ARG A 141 6.40 -14.75 3.95
C ARG A 141 6.44 -15.55 5.25
N ASP A 142 6.74 -16.82 5.11
CA ASP A 142 7.16 -17.68 6.21
C ASP A 142 8.69 -17.91 6.08
N LEU A 143 9.45 -17.22 6.91
CA LEU A 143 10.90 -17.37 6.98
C LEU A 143 11.17 -18.48 7.99
N LYS A 144 11.32 -19.70 7.51
CA LYS A 144 11.44 -20.92 8.32
C LYS A 144 12.43 -20.75 9.48
N GLY A 145 11.93 -20.97 10.72
CA GLY A 145 12.74 -20.87 11.94
C GLY A 145 13.10 -19.44 12.37
N VAL A 146 12.70 -18.40 11.65
CA VAL A 146 13.03 -17.00 11.90
C VAL A 146 11.80 -16.17 12.24
N ALA A 147 10.84 -16.07 11.33
CA ALA A 147 9.60 -15.33 11.53
C ALA A 147 8.54 -15.76 10.52
N ASP A 148 7.29 -15.90 10.97
CA ASP A 148 6.14 -16.11 10.11
C ASP A 148 5.25 -14.86 10.13
N PHE A 149 5.19 -14.21 8.98
CA PHE A 149 4.28 -13.09 8.69
C PHE A 149 3.47 -13.36 7.42
N SER A 150 3.26 -14.63 7.08
CA SER A 150 2.43 -15.04 5.96
C SER A 150 0.95 -14.76 6.21
N ASN A 151 0.21 -14.61 5.13
CA ASN A 151 -1.25 -14.45 5.13
C ASN A 151 -1.94 -15.65 4.49
N GLY A 152 -3.12 -15.99 4.98
CA GLY A 152 -4.04 -16.92 4.33
C GLY A 152 -4.62 -16.33 3.04
N ARG A 153 -5.31 -17.17 2.23
CA ARG A 153 -5.99 -16.69 1.01
C ARG A 153 -7.25 -15.89 1.32
N GLU A 154 -8.00 -16.32 2.33
CA GLU A 154 -9.27 -15.70 2.68
C GLU A 154 -9.07 -14.36 3.36
N CYS A 155 -8.36 -14.33 4.47
CA CYS A 155 -8.22 -13.19 5.33
C CYS A 155 -6.76 -12.81 5.55
N ALA A 156 -6.46 -11.50 5.51
CA ALA A 156 -5.16 -10.98 5.87
C ALA A 156 -5.08 -10.79 7.39
N LYS A 157 -4.01 -11.33 7.99
CA LYS A 157 -3.66 -11.17 9.40
C LYS A 157 -2.52 -10.18 9.59
N ASN A 158 -1.54 -10.23 8.67
CA ASN A 158 -0.29 -9.50 8.76
C ASN A 158 -0.25 -8.36 7.75
N PHE A 159 0.24 -7.22 8.18
CA PHE A 159 0.38 -5.99 7.40
C PHE A 159 1.76 -5.38 7.65
N SER A 160 2.34 -4.70 6.66
CA SER A 160 3.62 -4.03 6.80
C SER A 160 3.89 -3.06 5.65
N ASN A 161 4.66 -2.02 5.95
CA ASN A 161 5.28 -1.14 4.96
C ASN A 161 6.78 -1.46 4.73
N ALA A 162 7.31 -2.57 5.26
CA ALA A 162 8.70 -2.99 5.06
C ALA A 162 8.97 -3.42 3.62
N MET A 163 10.18 -3.13 3.14
CA MET A 163 10.69 -3.63 1.85
C MET A 163 10.70 -5.16 1.87
N ASP A 164 10.46 -5.78 0.73
CA ASP A 164 10.49 -7.24 0.52
C ASP A 164 9.61 -8.09 1.47
N SER A 165 8.71 -7.44 2.21
CA SER A 165 7.77 -8.13 3.11
C SER A 165 6.69 -8.89 2.37
N TYR A 166 6.36 -8.50 1.14
CA TYR A 166 5.22 -8.99 0.37
C TYR A 166 3.88 -8.78 1.07
N LEU A 167 3.82 -7.83 2.00
CA LEU A 167 2.61 -7.50 2.75
C LEU A 167 1.94 -6.23 2.19
N THR A 168 0.63 -6.17 2.33
CA THR A 168 -0.13 -4.94 2.09
C THR A 168 0.16 -3.93 3.20
N ALA A 169 0.36 -2.67 2.84
CA ALA A 169 0.31 -1.54 3.76
C ALA A 169 -1.02 -0.81 3.58
N GLY A 170 -1.69 -0.50 4.66
CA GLY A 170 -2.86 0.39 4.65
C GLY A 170 -2.45 1.84 4.58
N GLY A 171 -3.35 2.70 4.10
CA GLY A 171 -3.14 4.14 4.03
C GLY A 171 -3.51 4.76 2.68
N ALA A 172 -2.98 5.95 2.45
CA ALA A 172 -3.28 6.80 1.31
C ALA A 172 -2.32 6.57 0.14
N TYR A 173 -2.89 6.48 -1.06
CA TYR A 173 -2.14 6.35 -2.31
C TYR A 173 -2.74 7.24 -3.40
N VAL A 174 -1.89 7.64 -4.35
CA VAL A 174 -2.29 8.24 -5.64
C VAL A 174 -1.76 7.34 -6.75
N THR A 175 -2.62 7.01 -7.71
CA THR A 175 -2.21 6.25 -8.90
C THR A 175 -1.33 7.11 -9.81
N ARG A 176 -0.39 6.47 -10.50
CA ARG A 176 0.57 7.14 -11.38
C ARG A 176 0.64 6.42 -12.73
N GLU A 177 1.81 6.43 -13.32
CA GLU A 177 2.06 5.86 -14.63
C GLU A 177 1.65 4.38 -14.74
N THR A 178 1.12 4.02 -15.91
CA THR A 178 0.89 2.63 -16.29
C THR A 178 2.13 2.09 -16.98
N LYS A 179 2.68 1.01 -16.44
CA LYS A 179 3.80 0.25 -17.02
C LYS A 179 3.28 -1.04 -17.64
N THR A 180 3.72 -1.37 -18.83
CA THR A 180 3.43 -2.66 -19.46
C THR A 180 4.69 -3.50 -19.54
N SER A 181 4.55 -4.81 -19.34
CA SER A 181 5.68 -5.72 -19.44
C SER A 181 5.27 -7.03 -20.11
N PHE A 182 6.10 -7.47 -21.04
CA PHE A 182 6.00 -8.82 -21.62
C PHE A 182 6.35 -9.84 -20.53
N LYS A 183 5.50 -10.87 -20.39
CA LYS A 183 5.68 -11.95 -19.40
C LYS A 183 6.00 -13.30 -20.06
N GLY A 184 5.69 -13.44 -21.32
CA GLY A 184 5.95 -14.66 -22.08
C GLY A 184 4.77 -15.05 -22.97
N TYR A 185 4.86 -16.26 -23.50
CA TYR A 185 3.81 -16.88 -24.30
C TYR A 185 3.15 -18.01 -23.51
N TYR A 186 1.91 -18.30 -23.83
CA TYR A 186 1.16 -19.43 -23.29
C TYR A 186 0.28 -20.08 -24.36
N ARG A 187 -0.07 -21.34 -24.16
CA ARG A 187 -0.90 -22.12 -25.08
C ARG A 187 -2.37 -21.79 -24.85
N VAL A 188 -3.07 -21.33 -25.89
CA VAL A 188 -4.52 -21.12 -25.89
C VAL A 188 -5.25 -22.34 -26.45
N SER A 189 -4.69 -22.95 -27.49
CA SER A 189 -5.21 -24.17 -28.11
C SER A 189 -4.04 -25.02 -28.65
N THR A 190 -4.30 -26.24 -29.13
CA THR A 190 -3.26 -27.12 -29.71
C THR A 190 -2.48 -26.45 -30.84
N LYS A 191 -3.05 -25.44 -31.50
CA LYS A 191 -2.46 -24.77 -32.68
C LYS A 191 -2.17 -23.29 -32.46
N GLN A 192 -2.50 -22.74 -31.30
CA GLN A 192 -2.42 -21.30 -31.07
C GLN A 192 -1.79 -20.95 -29.71
N ASP A 193 -0.80 -20.09 -29.77
CA ASP A 193 -0.21 -19.44 -28.61
C ASP A 193 -0.64 -17.98 -28.55
N ALA A 194 -0.69 -17.45 -27.35
CA ALA A 194 -0.95 -16.03 -27.09
C ALA A 194 0.17 -15.40 -26.28
N VAL A 195 0.26 -14.09 -26.36
CA VAL A 195 1.22 -13.28 -25.62
C VAL A 195 0.60 -12.81 -24.32
N LEU A 196 1.29 -12.98 -23.21
CA LEU A 196 0.94 -12.30 -21.96
C LEU A 196 1.73 -11.01 -21.82
N ILE A 197 1.04 -9.89 -22.03
CA ILE A 197 1.49 -8.56 -21.67
C ILE A 197 0.69 -8.13 -20.44
N ARG A 198 1.36 -7.83 -19.34
CA ARG A 198 0.71 -7.40 -18.10
C ARG A 198 0.91 -5.90 -17.91
N SER A 199 -0.18 -5.20 -17.73
CA SER A 199 -0.17 -3.80 -17.32
C SER A 199 -0.16 -3.71 -15.80
N PHE A 200 0.56 -2.72 -15.29
CA PHE A 200 0.73 -2.42 -13.88
C PHE A 200 0.59 -0.92 -13.68
N ILE A 201 -0.27 -0.50 -12.78
CA ILE A 201 -0.43 0.90 -12.39
C ILE A 201 0.38 1.13 -11.12
N GLN A 202 1.36 2.02 -11.18
CA GLN A 202 2.16 2.41 -10.03
C GLN A 202 1.33 3.21 -9.03
N PHE A 203 1.49 2.93 -7.74
CA PHE A 203 0.97 3.76 -6.66
C PHE A 203 2.10 4.54 -5.99
N ASP A 204 1.86 5.84 -5.74
CA ASP A 204 2.65 6.65 -4.83
C ASP A 204 1.90 6.76 -3.51
N GLY A 205 2.56 6.48 -2.42
CA GLY A 205 1.98 6.53 -1.09
C GLY A 205 2.32 7.80 -0.34
N GLU A 206 1.58 8.07 0.73
CA GLU A 206 1.80 9.16 1.69
C GLU A 206 1.90 8.61 3.12
N GLY A 207 2.61 9.30 3.99
CA GLY A 207 2.75 8.88 5.39
C GLY A 207 3.39 7.49 5.50
N GLU A 208 2.70 6.55 6.12
CA GLU A 208 3.18 5.18 6.31
C GLU A 208 3.42 4.43 4.99
N THR A 209 2.77 4.85 3.92
CA THR A 209 2.89 4.22 2.60
C THR A 209 3.87 4.93 1.66
N ALA A 210 4.60 5.96 2.15
CA ALA A 210 5.46 6.82 1.33
C ALA A 210 6.53 6.05 0.51
N ASN A 211 6.93 4.86 0.95
CA ASN A 211 7.86 3.99 0.24
C ASN A 211 7.20 3.06 -0.81
N ALA A 212 5.92 3.26 -1.12
CA ALA A 212 5.18 2.39 -2.04
C ALA A 212 5.86 2.25 -3.41
N ARG A 213 6.40 3.35 -3.96
CA ARG A 213 7.11 3.33 -5.24
C ARG A 213 8.38 2.48 -5.16
N GLN A 214 9.13 2.57 -4.09
CA GLN A 214 10.35 1.78 -3.87
C GLN A 214 10.01 0.28 -3.73
N ARG A 215 8.89 -0.03 -3.08
CA ARG A 215 8.35 -1.37 -2.92
C ARG A 215 7.66 -1.90 -4.18
N LEU A 216 7.56 -1.12 -5.25
CA LEU A 216 6.82 -1.44 -6.48
C LEU A 216 5.35 -1.81 -6.20
N ILE A 217 4.71 -1.10 -5.27
CA ILE A 217 3.29 -1.29 -4.95
C ILE A 217 2.42 -0.63 -6.00
N GLY A 218 1.38 -1.34 -6.42
CA GLY A 218 0.45 -0.85 -7.43
C GLY A 218 -0.71 -1.80 -7.67
N GLY A 219 -1.39 -1.64 -8.81
CA GLY A 219 -2.52 -2.45 -9.21
C GLY A 219 -2.31 -3.17 -10.54
N HIS A 220 -2.76 -4.41 -10.64
CA HIS A 220 -2.63 -5.22 -11.87
C HIS A 220 -3.63 -6.38 -11.94
N ALA A 221 -3.76 -6.99 -13.13
CA ALA A 221 -4.54 -8.21 -13.28
C ALA A 221 -3.89 -9.38 -12.52
N ALA A 222 -4.73 -10.22 -11.91
CA ALA A 222 -4.33 -11.42 -11.15
C ALA A 222 -4.02 -12.60 -12.09
N ILE A 223 -3.15 -12.38 -13.07
CA ILE A 223 -2.69 -13.41 -14.03
C ILE A 223 -1.18 -13.50 -14.03
N ALA A 224 -0.67 -14.72 -14.22
CA ALA A 224 0.77 -14.98 -14.30
C ALA A 224 1.04 -16.22 -15.17
N LEU A 225 2.29 -16.40 -15.57
CA LEU A 225 2.76 -17.68 -16.12
C LEU A 225 3.39 -18.50 -15.01
N LYS A 226 3.09 -19.80 -15.00
CA LYS A 226 3.75 -20.81 -14.16
C LYS A 226 4.41 -21.89 -15.02
N GLY A 227 5.38 -22.60 -14.43
CA GLY A 227 6.13 -23.64 -15.14
C GLY A 227 6.88 -23.08 -16.34
N ILE A 228 7.49 -21.89 -16.19
CA ILE A 228 8.14 -21.19 -17.28
C ILE A 228 9.35 -21.97 -17.76
N CYS A 229 9.44 -22.20 -19.08
CA CYS A 229 10.63 -22.66 -19.80
C CYS A 229 10.99 -21.70 -20.94
N LEU A 230 12.20 -21.79 -21.45
CA LEU A 230 12.68 -21.02 -22.59
C LEU A 230 12.41 -21.78 -23.89
N ARG A 231 11.59 -21.22 -24.77
CA ARG A 231 11.26 -21.76 -26.09
C ARG A 231 12.01 -21.01 -27.16
N LYS A 232 12.61 -21.75 -28.12
CA LYS A 232 13.27 -21.17 -29.29
C LYS A 232 12.24 -20.53 -30.21
N ASP A 233 12.31 -19.23 -30.38
CA ASP A 233 11.50 -18.45 -31.31
C ASP A 233 12.23 -17.16 -31.70
N PRO A 234 13.22 -17.24 -32.58
CA PRO A 234 14.05 -16.08 -32.94
C PRO A 234 13.30 -15.03 -33.77
N ARG A 235 12.10 -15.34 -34.28
CA ARG A 235 11.25 -14.38 -35.02
C ARG A 235 10.36 -13.56 -34.11
N SER A 236 10.24 -13.92 -32.83
CA SER A 236 9.47 -13.14 -31.88
C SER A 236 10.11 -11.78 -31.62
N PRO A 237 9.33 -10.68 -31.60
CA PRO A 237 9.85 -9.36 -31.23
C PRO A 237 10.30 -9.29 -29.75
N TYR A 238 9.98 -10.30 -28.96
CA TYR A 238 10.35 -10.43 -27.55
C TYR A 238 11.47 -11.44 -27.31
N ALA A 239 12.08 -11.96 -28.35
CA ALA A 239 13.18 -12.92 -28.22
C ALA A 239 14.40 -12.25 -27.56
N ASN A 240 15.06 -12.96 -26.65
CA ASN A 240 16.32 -12.52 -26.11
C ASN A 240 17.45 -12.65 -27.20
N GLN A 241 18.67 -12.22 -26.87
CA GLN A 241 19.81 -12.26 -27.78
C GLN A 241 20.11 -13.66 -28.35
N ASN A 242 19.71 -14.72 -27.63
CA ASN A 242 19.89 -16.11 -28.06
C ASN A 242 18.67 -16.67 -28.83
N GLY A 243 17.67 -15.83 -29.11
CA GLY A 243 16.46 -16.22 -29.82
C GLY A 243 15.47 -17.04 -28.99
N TYR A 244 15.45 -16.89 -27.67
CA TYR A 244 14.51 -17.57 -26.78
C TYR A 244 13.49 -16.62 -26.18
N VAL A 245 12.29 -17.12 -25.94
CA VAL A 245 11.19 -16.45 -25.25
C VAL A 245 10.70 -17.27 -24.06
N PRO A 246 10.24 -16.66 -22.96
CA PRO A 246 9.55 -17.35 -21.89
C PRO A 246 8.25 -17.96 -22.42
N PHE A 247 7.99 -19.22 -22.07
CA PHE A 247 6.77 -19.94 -22.36
C PHE A 247 6.29 -20.68 -21.11
N GLY A 248 5.01 -20.61 -20.81
CA GLY A 248 4.47 -21.23 -19.60
C GLY A 248 2.96 -21.42 -19.65
N ASN A 249 2.40 -21.88 -18.54
CA ASN A 249 0.96 -22.05 -18.38
C ASN A 249 0.34 -20.78 -17.78
N LEU A 250 -0.69 -20.25 -18.42
CA LEU A 250 -1.46 -19.13 -17.89
C LEU A 250 -2.23 -19.59 -16.65
N VAL A 251 -2.09 -18.82 -15.57
CA VAL A 251 -2.79 -19.06 -14.30
C VAL A 251 -3.50 -17.78 -13.90
N ASP A 252 -4.82 -17.90 -13.73
CA ASP A 252 -5.63 -16.92 -13.03
C ASP A 252 -5.53 -17.20 -11.52
N TYR A 253 -5.07 -16.22 -10.75
CA TYR A 253 -4.99 -16.30 -9.30
C TYR A 253 -5.92 -15.30 -8.61
N SER A 254 -7.01 -14.91 -9.27
CA SER A 254 -8.07 -14.09 -8.68
C SER A 254 -8.52 -14.68 -7.35
N GLY A 255 -8.76 -13.84 -6.36
CA GLY A 255 -8.96 -14.28 -4.96
C GLY A 255 -7.70 -14.80 -4.28
N GLY A 256 -6.55 -14.74 -4.94
CA GLY A 256 -5.25 -15.13 -4.40
C GLY A 256 -4.53 -14.02 -3.64
N ARG A 257 -3.22 -14.20 -3.52
CA ARG A 257 -2.31 -13.28 -2.83
C ARG A 257 -1.28 -12.74 -3.81
N SER A 258 -0.79 -11.53 -3.54
CA SER A 258 0.24 -10.84 -4.31
C SER A 258 1.49 -10.60 -3.45
N ASP A 259 2.47 -9.94 -4.02
CA ASP A 259 3.67 -9.48 -3.32
C ASP A 259 3.47 -8.08 -2.70
N GLY A 260 2.27 -7.82 -2.17
CA GLY A 260 1.86 -6.56 -1.54
C GLY A 260 1.00 -5.67 -2.43
N CYS A 261 0.92 -5.92 -3.73
CA CYS A 261 0.09 -5.17 -4.67
C CYS A 261 -1.41 -5.47 -4.49
N THR A 262 -2.25 -4.60 -5.01
CA THR A 262 -3.66 -4.87 -5.25
C THR A 262 -3.79 -5.60 -6.59
N SER A 263 -4.35 -6.82 -6.59
CA SER A 263 -4.56 -7.60 -7.81
C SER A 263 -6.04 -7.86 -8.04
N TRP A 264 -6.50 -7.63 -9.27
CA TRP A 264 -7.90 -7.78 -9.68
C TRP A 264 -8.07 -8.98 -10.61
N SER A 265 -9.30 -9.50 -10.73
CA SER A 265 -9.59 -10.48 -11.78
C SER A 265 -9.24 -9.89 -13.15
N PRO A 266 -8.89 -10.70 -14.16
CA PRO A 266 -8.59 -10.19 -15.50
C PRO A 266 -9.72 -9.34 -16.09
N SER A 267 -10.98 -9.73 -15.85
CA SER A 267 -12.16 -9.01 -16.30
C SER A 267 -12.33 -7.66 -15.58
N ASP A 268 -12.10 -7.60 -14.26
CA ASP A 268 -12.16 -6.35 -13.51
C ASP A 268 -10.99 -5.44 -13.88
N ALA A 269 -9.78 -5.98 -14.02
CA ALA A 269 -8.61 -5.22 -14.45
C ALA A 269 -8.83 -4.58 -15.83
N ALA A 270 -9.44 -5.29 -16.77
CA ALA A 270 -9.77 -4.74 -18.10
C ALA A 270 -10.72 -3.53 -18.03
N GLN A 271 -11.53 -3.42 -17.00
CA GLN A 271 -12.44 -2.29 -16.78
C GLN A 271 -11.81 -1.16 -15.95
N ILE A 272 -10.92 -1.50 -14.99
CA ILE A 272 -10.25 -0.50 -14.13
C ILE A 272 -9.12 0.20 -14.87
N MET A 273 -8.31 -0.53 -15.63
CA MET A 273 -7.12 0.04 -16.26
C MET A 273 -7.41 1.24 -17.16
N PRO A 274 -8.47 1.25 -17.98
CA PRO A 274 -8.83 2.42 -18.77
C PRO A 274 -9.21 3.65 -17.93
N LEU A 275 -9.82 3.46 -16.75
CA LEU A 275 -10.19 4.56 -15.85
C LEU A 275 -8.98 5.28 -15.25
N LEU A 276 -7.83 4.64 -15.25
CA LEU A 276 -6.61 5.09 -14.59
C LEU A 276 -5.50 5.49 -15.56
N LYS A 277 -5.68 5.16 -16.85
CA LYS A 277 -4.68 5.46 -17.86
C LYS A 277 -4.60 6.96 -18.07
N ASP A 278 -3.44 7.53 -17.77
CA ASP A 278 -3.13 8.96 -17.94
C ASP A 278 -4.02 9.92 -17.13
N ASP A 279 -4.84 9.38 -16.21
CA ASP A 279 -5.75 10.14 -15.36
C ASP A 279 -5.63 9.67 -13.88
N PRO A 280 -4.68 10.24 -13.13
CA PRO A 280 -4.41 9.84 -11.75
C PRO A 280 -5.62 10.02 -10.83
N THR A 281 -5.80 9.06 -9.90
CA THR A 281 -6.79 9.15 -8.83
C THR A 281 -6.26 8.62 -7.51
N THR A 282 -7.10 8.62 -6.47
CA THR A 282 -6.73 8.12 -5.16
C THR A 282 -7.15 6.67 -4.96
N VAL A 283 -6.32 5.94 -4.21
CA VAL A 283 -6.64 4.62 -3.65
C VAL A 283 -6.41 4.70 -2.15
N TYR A 284 -7.42 4.40 -1.36
CA TYR A 284 -7.29 4.25 0.08
C TYR A 284 -7.40 2.79 0.47
N ILE A 285 -6.43 2.26 1.20
CA ILE A 285 -6.42 0.88 1.68
C ILE A 285 -6.58 0.89 3.20
N TYR A 286 -7.66 0.31 3.70
CA TYR A 286 -7.89 0.06 5.12
C TYR A 286 -7.44 -1.36 5.48
N PRO A 287 -6.82 -1.62 6.64
CA PRO A 287 -6.59 -0.72 7.79
C PRO A 287 -5.20 -0.08 7.75
N GLU A 288 -5.04 1.07 8.41
CA GLU A 288 -3.75 1.65 8.76
C GLU A 288 -3.15 0.99 10.01
N SER A 289 -1.87 1.26 10.32
CA SER A 289 -1.17 0.63 11.45
C SER A 289 -1.88 0.83 12.77
N HIS A 290 -2.34 2.05 13.04
CA HIS A 290 -3.05 2.38 14.28
C HIS A 290 -4.39 1.64 14.45
N ASP A 291 -5.12 1.37 13.35
CA ASP A 291 -6.35 0.56 13.39
C ASP A 291 -6.01 -0.89 13.76
N ILE A 292 -4.93 -1.42 13.16
CA ILE A 292 -4.47 -2.79 13.41
C ILE A 292 -4.09 -2.96 14.88
N GLU A 293 -3.30 -2.02 15.40
CA GLU A 293 -2.84 -2.01 16.78
C GLU A 293 -4.01 -1.90 17.77
N ALA A 294 -4.95 -0.97 17.52
CA ALA A 294 -6.12 -0.78 18.36
C ALA A 294 -7.00 -2.04 18.41
N VAL A 295 -7.23 -2.69 17.26
CA VAL A 295 -7.98 -3.94 17.20
C VAL A 295 -7.24 -5.08 17.89
N ALA A 296 -5.93 -5.20 17.68
CA ALA A 296 -5.11 -6.22 18.34
C ALA A 296 -5.13 -6.06 19.86
N GLN A 297 -5.02 -4.84 20.38
CA GLN A 297 -5.13 -4.54 21.82
C GLN A 297 -6.51 -4.88 22.37
N ALA A 298 -7.59 -4.56 21.65
CA ALA A 298 -8.95 -4.91 22.06
C ALA A 298 -9.13 -6.43 22.17
N VAL A 299 -8.64 -7.18 21.18
CA VAL A 299 -8.69 -8.64 21.16
C VAL A 299 -7.88 -9.23 22.33
N ALA A 300 -6.66 -8.73 22.56
CA ALA A 300 -5.82 -9.16 23.67
C ALA A 300 -6.49 -8.90 25.04
N ALA A 301 -7.20 -7.78 25.17
CA ALA A 301 -8.00 -7.44 26.35
C ALA A 301 -9.35 -8.17 26.41
N ARG A 302 -9.63 -9.13 25.52
CA ARG A 302 -10.90 -9.87 25.39
C ARG A 302 -12.12 -8.95 25.22
N ARG A 303 -11.93 -7.77 24.62
CA ARG A 303 -13.00 -6.82 24.30
C ARG A 303 -13.39 -6.96 22.84
N SER A 304 -14.68 -6.86 22.55
CA SER A 304 -15.18 -6.81 21.17
C SER A 304 -14.80 -5.48 20.51
N PRO A 305 -13.99 -5.44 19.43
CA PRO A 305 -13.65 -4.20 18.76
C PRO A 305 -14.87 -3.36 18.36
N SER A 306 -15.91 -3.98 17.81
CA SER A 306 -17.12 -3.26 17.38
C SER A 306 -17.87 -2.59 18.54
N ARG A 307 -17.85 -3.17 19.75
CA ARG A 307 -18.48 -2.57 20.93
C ARG A 307 -17.76 -1.32 21.45
N ILE A 308 -16.52 -1.15 21.05
CA ILE A 308 -15.71 0.03 21.42
C ILE A 308 -15.44 0.94 20.23
N GLY A 309 -16.26 0.84 19.18
CA GLY A 309 -16.21 1.73 18.02
C GLY A 309 -15.08 1.45 17.02
N LEU A 310 -14.36 0.32 17.15
CA LEU A 310 -13.35 -0.10 16.19
C LEU A 310 -13.96 -0.98 15.10
N TYR A 311 -13.52 -0.80 13.88
CA TYR A 311 -13.96 -1.62 12.75
C TYR A 311 -12.94 -2.70 12.41
N TRP A 312 -13.43 -3.90 12.21
CA TRP A 312 -12.79 -5.01 11.51
C TRP A 312 -13.88 -5.95 11.00
N ASN A 313 -13.68 -6.57 9.85
CA ASN A 313 -14.64 -7.57 9.38
C ASN A 313 -14.73 -8.75 10.37
N ALA A 314 -15.95 -9.03 10.85
CA ALA A 314 -16.16 -10.00 11.93
C ALA A 314 -15.76 -11.43 11.53
N LEU A 315 -16.03 -11.83 10.27
CA LEU A 315 -15.65 -13.15 9.76
C LEU A 315 -14.15 -13.33 9.79
N CYS A 316 -13.40 -12.38 9.19
CA CYS A 316 -11.96 -12.43 9.16
C CYS A 316 -11.36 -12.31 10.55
N LEU A 317 -11.87 -11.45 11.41
CA LEU A 317 -11.37 -11.33 12.77
C LEU A 317 -11.49 -12.64 13.56
N LYS A 318 -12.60 -13.34 13.40
CA LYS A 318 -12.82 -14.67 14.00
C LYS A 318 -11.81 -15.69 13.48
N GLN A 319 -11.48 -15.64 12.19
CA GLN A 319 -10.57 -16.59 11.54
C GLN A 319 -9.11 -16.35 11.89
N ILE A 320 -8.67 -15.07 11.91
CA ILE A 320 -7.26 -14.73 12.13
C ILE A 320 -6.88 -14.54 13.60
N GLY A 321 -7.87 -14.38 14.48
CA GLY A 321 -7.65 -13.93 15.85
C GLY A 321 -7.26 -12.44 15.90
N ALA A 322 -6.10 -12.12 16.48
CA ALA A 322 -5.57 -10.76 16.49
C ALA A 322 -4.79 -10.45 15.21
N PRO A 323 -5.07 -9.32 14.54
CA PRO A 323 -4.24 -8.85 13.44
C PRO A 323 -2.89 -8.34 13.95
N LYS A 324 -1.91 -8.18 13.04
CA LYS A 324 -0.58 -7.69 13.38
C LYS A 324 -0.03 -6.75 12.33
N PHE A 325 0.43 -5.60 12.76
CA PHE A 325 1.29 -4.74 11.97
C PHE A 325 2.76 -5.06 12.29
N TRP A 326 3.56 -5.20 11.24
CA TRP A 326 5.01 -5.40 11.33
C TRP A 326 5.70 -4.12 10.87
N PRO A 327 6.17 -3.26 11.81
CA PRO A 327 6.89 -2.05 11.43
C PRO A 327 8.12 -2.37 10.59
N LYS A 328 8.44 -1.53 9.62
CA LYS A 328 9.62 -1.73 8.76
C LYS A 328 10.92 -1.77 9.57
N GLU A 329 11.00 -1.00 10.64
CA GLU A 329 12.14 -0.96 11.56
C GLU A 329 12.41 -2.32 12.23
N VAL A 330 11.37 -3.13 12.39
CA VAL A 330 11.45 -4.49 12.95
C VAL A 330 11.66 -5.53 11.86
N LEU A 331 10.93 -5.43 10.76
CA LEU A 331 10.88 -6.50 9.76
C LEU A 331 12.06 -6.45 8.78
N GLU A 332 12.50 -5.25 8.34
CA GLU A 332 13.62 -5.13 7.39
C GLU A 332 14.95 -5.70 7.90
N PRO A 333 15.34 -5.52 9.19
CA PRO A 333 16.52 -6.18 9.73
C PRO A 333 16.42 -7.72 9.72
N ILE A 334 15.22 -8.26 9.94
CA ILE A 334 14.98 -9.73 9.88
C ILE A 334 15.15 -10.22 8.44
N LEU A 335 14.53 -9.53 7.48
CA LEU A 335 14.64 -9.85 6.06
C LEU A 335 16.09 -9.74 5.56
N ALA A 336 16.81 -8.68 5.96
CA ALA A 336 18.20 -8.47 5.57
C ALA A 336 19.13 -9.61 6.09
N ARG A 337 18.89 -10.12 7.31
CA ARG A 337 19.63 -11.29 7.83
C ARG A 337 19.30 -12.54 7.04
N TYR A 338 18.03 -12.80 6.79
CA TYR A 338 17.59 -13.96 6.02
C TYR A 338 18.19 -13.99 4.59
N HIS A 339 18.37 -12.82 3.96
CA HIS A 339 18.99 -12.74 2.65
C HIS A 339 20.53 -12.88 2.67
N LYS A 340 21.19 -12.60 3.81
CA LYS A 340 22.64 -12.78 3.94
C LYS A 340 23.05 -14.25 4.15
N ASP A 341 22.14 -15.03 4.72
CA ASP A 341 22.30 -16.48 4.91
C ASP A 341 21.25 -17.22 4.03
N PRO A 342 21.29 -17.08 2.69
CA PRO A 342 20.36 -17.80 1.86
C PRO A 342 20.63 -19.30 2.03
N GLU A 343 19.60 -20.08 2.35
CA GLU A 343 19.69 -21.51 2.09
C GLU A 343 20.21 -21.72 0.66
N PRO A 344 21.07 -22.72 0.40
CA PRO A 344 21.82 -22.83 -0.86
C PRO A 344 20.98 -23.06 -2.14
N SER A 345 19.70 -22.75 -2.13
CA SER A 345 18.77 -23.02 -3.23
C SER A 345 18.40 -21.82 -4.11
N ALA A 346 18.89 -20.63 -3.86
CA ALA A 346 18.61 -19.47 -4.70
C ALA A 346 19.78 -19.07 -5.60
N SER A 347 20.44 -20.02 -6.22
CA SER A 347 21.22 -19.74 -7.44
C SER A 347 20.27 -19.13 -8.48
N ALA A 348 20.69 -18.14 -9.23
CA ALA A 348 19.93 -17.46 -10.28
C ALA A 348 19.22 -18.51 -11.14
N TRP A 349 17.93 -18.75 -10.85
CA TRP A 349 17.14 -19.76 -11.53
C TRP A 349 16.87 -19.27 -12.96
N SER A 350 17.68 -19.78 -13.88
CA SER A 350 17.39 -19.63 -15.30
C SER A 350 16.32 -20.67 -15.68
N PRO A 351 15.20 -20.25 -16.28
CA PRO A 351 14.18 -21.19 -16.73
C PRO A 351 14.81 -22.26 -17.62
N PRO A 352 14.43 -23.54 -17.47
CA PRO A 352 14.94 -24.61 -18.33
C PRO A 352 14.51 -24.40 -19.78
N ILE A 353 15.19 -25.01 -20.72
CA ILE A 353 14.72 -25.09 -22.11
C ILE A 353 13.46 -25.92 -22.15
N CYS A 354 12.42 -25.47 -22.87
CA CYS A 354 11.20 -26.25 -23.04
C CYS A 354 11.51 -27.61 -23.71
N LYS A 355 10.96 -28.65 -23.14
CA LYS A 355 11.01 -29.98 -23.81
C LYS A 355 10.16 -29.92 -25.08
N PRO A 356 10.57 -30.61 -26.16
CA PRO A 356 9.83 -30.64 -27.40
C PRO A 356 8.42 -31.24 -27.24
#